data_98836aaab20b24861881fb02175540ad
#
_entry.id   98836aaab20b24861881fb02175540ad
#
_cell.length_a   1.000
_cell.length_b   1.000
_cell.length_c   1.000
_cell.angle_alpha   90.00
_cell.angle_beta   90.00
_cell.angle_gamma   90.00
#
_symmetry.space_group_name_H-M   'P 1'
#
loop_
_entity.id
_entity.type
_entity.pdbx_description
1 polymer ?
#
loop_
_entity_poly.entity_id
_entity_poly.type
_entity_poly.pdbx_seq_one_letter_code
_entity_poly.pdbx_strand_id
1 'polypeptide(L)'
;MGRSTTINIKGVQFIPLTSIEDQRGDLFHISKEPEFIAGIKEIYCSTIHSGEIKAWKKHLKMTQQLVVPVGTVKFVLYDGREDSDSFEAMDEIIIGKESYGRLV
;
A
#
# COMPACT_ATOMS: atom_id res chain seq x y z
N MET A 1 -7.19 11.60 13.69
CA MET A 1 -7.71 10.30 14.01
C MET A 1 -7.60 9.34 12.84
N GLY A 2 -7.08 8.18 13.08
CA GLY A 2 -6.90 7.19 12.06
C GLY A 2 -8.21 6.56 11.61
N ARG A 3 -8.32 6.29 10.32
CA ARG A 3 -9.43 5.53 9.77
C ARG A 3 -9.04 4.07 9.76
N SER A 4 -9.91 3.22 10.31
CA SER A 4 -9.73 1.79 10.21
C SER A 4 -10.16 1.33 8.82
N THR A 5 -9.29 0.63 8.11
CA THR A 5 -9.57 0.07 6.80
C THR A 5 -9.32 -1.43 6.85
N THR A 6 -10.37 -2.19 6.57
CA THR A 6 -10.29 -3.64 6.52
C THR A 6 -10.19 -4.09 5.07
N ILE A 7 -9.16 -4.88 4.76
CA ILE A 7 -8.96 -5.44 3.43
C ILE A 7 -9.47 -6.89 3.45
N ASN A 8 -10.36 -7.22 2.52
CA ASN A 8 -10.99 -8.53 2.46
C ASN A 8 -10.15 -9.58 1.71
N ILE A 9 -8.84 -9.52 1.90
CA ILE A 9 -7.92 -10.49 1.32
C ILE A 9 -6.97 -10.92 2.41
N LYS A 10 -6.88 -12.22 2.62
CA LYS A 10 -6.07 -12.78 3.69
C LYS A 10 -4.60 -12.42 3.55
N GLY A 11 -4.01 -11.90 4.62
CA GLY A 11 -2.60 -11.54 4.67
C GLY A 11 -2.29 -10.13 4.19
N VAL A 12 -3.29 -9.40 3.67
CA VAL A 12 -3.11 -8.01 3.23
C VAL A 12 -3.53 -7.07 4.35
N GLN A 13 -2.69 -6.08 4.60
CA GLN A 13 -2.93 -5.10 5.65
C GLN A 13 -2.70 -3.69 5.13
N PHE A 14 -3.54 -2.76 5.59
CA PHE A 14 -3.28 -1.34 5.42
C PHE A 14 -2.91 -0.76 6.78
N ILE A 15 -1.72 -0.20 6.86
CA ILE A 15 -1.16 0.35 8.10
C ILE A 15 -1.15 1.87 7.98
N PRO A 16 -2.01 2.59 8.71
CA PRO A 16 -1.96 4.05 8.69
C PRO A 16 -0.60 4.56 9.15
N LEU A 17 -0.09 5.56 8.46
CA LEU A 17 1.19 6.17 8.77
C LEU A 17 1.02 7.65 9.10
N THR A 18 1.97 8.16 9.87
CA THR A 18 1.96 9.56 10.28
C THR A 18 2.38 10.47 9.14
N SER A 19 1.64 11.56 8.98
CA SER A 19 2.07 12.67 8.15
C SER A 19 2.00 13.94 8.99
N ILE A 20 2.94 14.84 8.77
CA ILE A 20 3.02 16.10 9.51
C ILE A 20 2.98 17.23 8.50
N GLU A 21 1.95 18.08 8.61
CA GLU A 21 1.81 19.23 7.73
C GLU A 21 2.65 20.39 8.25
N ASP A 22 3.27 21.11 7.32
CA ASP A 22 4.10 22.26 7.62
C ASP A 22 4.02 23.21 6.44
N GLN A 23 4.01 24.52 6.70
CA GLN A 23 3.93 25.53 5.66
C GLN A 23 5.10 25.44 4.65
N ARG A 24 6.24 24.93 5.09
CA ARG A 24 7.43 24.80 4.25
C ARG A 24 7.46 23.49 3.48
N GLY A 25 6.57 22.58 3.80
CA GLY A 25 6.49 21.26 3.18
C GLY A 25 6.14 20.20 4.22
N ASP A 26 5.41 19.20 3.78
CA ASP A 26 4.92 18.15 4.67
C ASP A 26 5.96 17.05 4.86
N LEU A 27 5.88 16.35 5.99
CA LEU A 27 6.71 15.19 6.24
C LEU A 27 5.83 13.95 6.28
N PHE A 28 6.22 12.92 5.56
CA PHE A 28 5.49 11.65 5.52
C PHE A 28 6.39 10.53 6.04
N HIS A 29 5.93 9.86 7.09
CA HIS A 29 6.62 8.65 7.56
C HIS A 29 6.33 7.50 6.61
N ILE A 30 7.34 6.67 6.36
CA ILE A 30 7.20 5.49 5.51
C ILE A 30 7.37 4.23 6.34
N SER A 31 8.43 4.13 7.10
CA SER A 31 8.66 3.01 7.99
C SER A 31 9.72 3.39 9.01
N LYS A 32 9.54 2.94 10.24
CA LYS A 32 10.56 3.10 11.28
C LYS A 32 10.71 1.84 12.13
N GLU A 33 9.92 0.82 11.87
CA GLU A 33 10.01 -0.45 12.60
C GLU A 33 11.19 -1.26 12.07
N PRO A 34 12.17 -1.59 12.94
CA PRO A 34 13.38 -2.29 12.48
C PRO A 34 13.12 -3.61 11.76
N GLU A 35 12.11 -4.36 12.18
CA GLU A 35 11.82 -5.64 11.58
C GLU A 35 11.30 -5.52 10.14
N PHE A 36 10.60 -4.44 9.82
CA PHE A 36 10.20 -4.19 8.45
C PHE A 36 11.37 -3.77 7.58
N ILE A 37 12.22 -2.91 8.14
CA ILE A 37 13.37 -2.39 7.40
C ILE A 37 14.38 -3.50 7.12
N ALA A 38 14.63 -4.36 8.10
CA ALA A 38 15.62 -5.44 7.97
C ALA A 38 15.26 -6.45 6.88
N GLY A 39 13.97 -6.60 6.57
CA GLY A 39 13.53 -7.54 5.55
C GLY A 39 13.49 -6.98 4.14
N ILE A 40 13.78 -5.70 3.96
CA ILE A 40 13.70 -5.07 2.64
C ILE A 40 14.93 -5.42 1.81
N LYS A 41 14.69 -5.93 0.60
CA LYS A 41 15.77 -6.29 -0.33
C LYS A 41 15.86 -5.34 -1.50
N GLU A 42 14.79 -4.62 -1.80
CA GLU A 42 14.76 -3.69 -2.92
C GLU A 42 13.79 -2.56 -2.63
N ILE A 43 14.18 -1.34 -2.95
CA ILE A 43 13.31 -0.16 -2.84
C ILE A 43 13.39 0.58 -4.17
N TYR A 44 12.23 0.91 -4.72
CA TYR A 44 12.18 1.75 -5.92
C TYR A 44 10.90 2.58 -5.92
N CYS A 45 10.91 3.61 -6.74
CA CYS A 45 9.75 4.46 -6.95
C CYS A 45 9.23 4.27 -8.37
N SER A 46 7.92 4.21 -8.49
CA SER A 46 7.23 4.14 -9.77
C SER A 46 6.22 5.27 -9.82
N THR A 47 5.98 5.79 -11.01
CA THR A 47 4.96 6.82 -11.19
C THR A 47 3.86 6.28 -12.09
N ILE A 48 2.69 6.89 -11.97
CA ILE A 48 1.56 6.61 -12.85
C ILE A 48 0.91 7.96 -13.19
N HIS A 49 0.67 8.19 -14.47
CA HIS A 49 0.00 9.42 -14.88
C HIS A 49 -1.48 9.38 -14.52
N SER A 50 -2.03 10.55 -14.23
CA SER A 50 -3.43 10.68 -13.91
C SER A 50 -4.31 10.04 -14.99
N GLY A 51 -5.28 9.25 -14.56
CA GLY A 51 -6.20 8.58 -15.45
C GLY A 51 -5.69 7.29 -16.07
N GLU A 52 -4.42 6.95 -15.84
CA GLU A 52 -3.84 5.73 -16.40
C GLU A 52 -4.03 4.53 -15.47
N ILE A 53 -4.01 3.36 -16.06
CA ILE A 53 -4.12 2.09 -15.33
C ILE A 53 -2.90 1.25 -15.64
N LYS A 54 -2.22 0.80 -14.59
CA LYS A 54 -1.15 -0.18 -14.70
C LYS A 54 -1.63 -1.48 -14.07
N ALA A 55 -1.84 -2.51 -14.85
CA ALA A 55 -2.34 -3.80 -14.39
C ALA A 55 -1.65 -4.89 -15.19
N TRP A 56 -1.65 -6.06 -14.78
CA TRP A 56 -1.72 -6.61 -13.42
C TRP A 56 -0.33 -7.11 -13.07
N LYS A 57 0.03 -7.08 -11.79
CA LYS A 57 1.29 -7.66 -11.31
C LYS A 57 0.99 -8.78 -10.34
N LYS A 58 1.65 -9.91 -10.54
CA LYS A 58 1.52 -11.08 -9.68
C LYS A 58 2.89 -11.41 -9.11
N HIS A 59 2.94 -11.52 -7.78
CA HIS A 59 4.17 -11.92 -7.09
C HIS A 59 3.96 -13.29 -6.47
N LEU A 60 4.87 -14.21 -6.75
CA LEU A 60 4.78 -15.59 -6.29
C LEU A 60 5.46 -15.83 -4.96
N LYS A 61 6.51 -15.06 -4.65
CA LYS A 61 7.33 -15.32 -3.47
C LYS A 61 7.62 -14.10 -2.62
N MET A 62 7.49 -12.90 -3.18
CA MET A 62 7.85 -11.69 -2.43
C MET A 62 6.63 -11.06 -1.79
N THR A 63 6.85 -10.46 -0.64
CA THR A 63 5.87 -9.56 -0.01
C THR A 63 6.22 -8.15 -0.43
N GLN A 64 5.22 -7.42 -0.90
CA GLN A 64 5.40 -6.06 -1.36
C GLN A 64 4.82 -5.09 -0.34
N GLN A 65 5.51 -3.97 -0.15
CA GLN A 65 5.03 -2.87 0.69
C GLN A 65 4.90 -1.63 -0.20
N LEU A 66 3.73 -1.02 -0.18
CA LEU A 66 3.40 0.09 -1.07
C LEU A 66 3.04 1.34 -0.27
N VAL A 67 3.60 2.47 -0.67
CA VAL A 67 3.32 3.78 -0.05
C VAL A 67 3.14 4.79 -1.17
N VAL A 68 2.22 5.74 -0.97
CA VAL A 68 1.96 6.81 -1.94
C VAL A 68 2.19 8.16 -1.28
N PRO A 69 3.42 8.67 -1.26
CA PRO A 69 3.71 9.95 -0.60
C PRO A 69 3.25 11.17 -1.40
N VAL A 70 3.07 11.02 -2.71
CA VAL A 70 2.64 12.12 -3.58
C VAL A 70 1.49 11.63 -4.45
N GLY A 71 0.40 12.39 -4.47
CA GLY A 71 -0.76 12.06 -5.27
C GLY A 71 -1.69 11.07 -4.59
N THR A 72 -2.56 10.48 -5.38
CA THR A 72 -3.57 9.53 -4.90
C THR A 72 -3.66 8.38 -5.89
N VAL A 73 -3.60 7.16 -5.39
CA VAL A 73 -3.66 5.96 -6.23
C VAL A 73 -4.71 5.01 -5.68
N LYS A 74 -5.50 4.44 -6.57
CA LYS A 74 -6.40 3.35 -6.21
C LYS A 74 -5.72 2.03 -6.55
N PHE A 75 -5.55 1.21 -5.52
CA PHE A 75 -5.05 -0.15 -5.69
C PHE A 75 -6.21 -1.12 -5.72
N VAL A 76 -6.23 -1.96 -6.73
CA VAL A 76 -7.22 -3.03 -6.85
C VAL A 76 -6.46 -4.35 -6.62
N LEU A 77 -6.99 -5.14 -5.71
CA LEU A 77 -6.35 -6.36 -5.25
C LEU A 77 -7.21 -7.55 -5.61
N TYR A 78 -6.59 -8.61 -6.07
CA TYR A 78 -7.25 -9.87 -6.38
C TYR A 78 -6.45 -11.01 -5.78
N ASP A 79 -7.13 -11.89 -5.06
CA ASP A 79 -6.50 -13.07 -4.48
C ASP A 79 -6.63 -14.26 -5.43
N GLY A 80 -5.56 -14.57 -6.12
CA GLY A 80 -5.51 -15.70 -7.04
C GLY A 80 -4.94 -16.98 -6.44
N ARG A 81 -4.78 -17.04 -5.11
CA ARG A 81 -4.22 -18.24 -4.45
C ARG A 81 -5.33 -19.26 -4.21
N GLU A 82 -5.26 -20.39 -4.91
CA GLU A 82 -6.31 -21.40 -4.86
C GLU A 82 -6.54 -22.00 -3.47
N ASP A 83 -5.52 -22.02 -2.65
CA ASP A 83 -5.58 -22.57 -1.29
C ASP A 83 -5.87 -21.51 -0.22
N SER A 84 -6.13 -20.29 -0.62
CA SER A 84 -6.44 -19.20 0.32
C SER A 84 -7.91 -19.19 0.68
N ASP A 85 -8.22 -18.84 1.93
CA ASP A 85 -9.58 -18.66 2.39
C ASP A 85 -10.30 -17.52 1.66
N SER A 86 -9.55 -16.59 1.11
CA SER A 86 -10.10 -15.47 0.34
C SER A 86 -9.91 -15.63 -1.17
N PHE A 87 -9.74 -16.86 -1.66
CA PHE A 87 -9.56 -17.12 -3.08
C PHE A 87 -10.64 -16.45 -3.93
N GLU A 88 -10.21 -15.76 -4.98
CA GLU A 88 -11.03 -14.99 -5.91
C GLU A 88 -11.67 -13.73 -5.31
N ALA A 89 -11.35 -13.38 -4.07
CA ALA A 89 -11.81 -12.13 -3.50
C ALA A 89 -11.12 -10.96 -4.19
N MET A 90 -11.89 -9.90 -4.40
CA MET A 90 -11.38 -8.62 -4.89
C MET A 90 -11.64 -7.56 -3.84
N ASP A 91 -10.71 -6.64 -3.72
CA ASP A 91 -10.90 -5.47 -2.87
C ASP A 91 -10.13 -4.31 -3.47
N GLU A 92 -10.45 -3.11 -3.03
CA GLU A 92 -9.74 -1.94 -3.48
C GLU A 92 -9.52 -0.98 -2.33
N ILE A 93 -8.44 -0.21 -2.43
CA ILE A 93 -8.12 0.81 -1.44
C ILE A 93 -7.51 2.02 -2.14
N ILE A 94 -7.91 3.19 -1.69
CA ILE A 94 -7.37 4.45 -2.19
C ILE A 94 -6.37 4.96 -1.17
N ILE A 95 -5.15 5.18 -1.61
CA ILE A 95 -4.07 5.66 -0.76
C ILE A 95 -3.57 6.99 -1.30
N GLY A 96 -3.44 7.96 -0.41
CA GLY A 96 -2.98 9.29 -0.74
C GLY A 96 -2.93 10.13 0.52
N LYS A 97 -2.86 11.44 0.38
CA LYS A 97 -2.74 12.36 1.52
C LYS A 97 -3.90 12.21 2.50
N GLU A 98 -5.12 12.02 1.98
CA GLU A 98 -6.33 11.92 2.81
C GLU A 98 -6.42 10.58 3.54
N SER A 99 -5.74 9.56 3.03
CA SER A 99 -5.75 8.22 3.58
C SER A 99 -4.35 7.63 3.44
N TYR A 100 -3.41 8.25 4.15
CA TYR A 100 -2.00 7.90 4.00
C TYR A 100 -1.64 6.69 4.85
N GLY A 101 -0.96 5.73 4.23
CA GLY A 101 -0.55 4.53 4.93
C GLY A 101 0.26 3.61 4.03
N ARG A 102 0.62 2.47 4.60
CA ARG A 102 1.40 1.44 3.90
C ARG A 102 0.53 0.22 3.67
N LEU A 103 0.46 -0.20 2.43
CA LEU A 103 -0.22 -1.43 2.04
C LEU A 103 0.80 -2.56 1.98
N VAL A 104 0.54 -3.63 2.69
CA VAL A 104 1.45 -4.78 2.79
C VAL A 104 0.79 -6.03 2.22
#